data_fe68df2620bd7a39d0d0851fddbfc13d
#
_entry.id   fe68df2620bd7a39d0d0851fddbfc13d
#
_cell.length_a   1.000
_cell.length_b   1.000
_cell.length_c   1.000
_cell.angle_alpha   90.00
_cell.angle_beta   90.00
_cell.angle_gamma   90.00
#
_symmetry.space_group_name_H-M   'P 1'
#
loop_
_entity.id
_entity.type
_entity.pdbx_description
1 polymer ?
#
loop_
_entity_poly.entity_id
_entity_poly.type
_entity_poly.pdbx_seq_one_letter_code
_entity_poly.pdbx_strand_id
1 'polypeptide(L)' 'MCGIVGYVGQRSISEVLMSGLARLEYRGYDSAGVAIVSDSGSLVSHKRAGKLGVLAEDLVASPLESGSTGIAHTR' A
#
# COMPACT_ATOMS: atom_id res chain seq x y z
N MET A 1 6.23 7.16 13.91
CA MET A 1 4.82 7.05 14.25
C MET A 1 4.11 6.16 13.24
N CYS A 2 3.23 5.30 13.70
CA CYS A 2 2.57 4.33 12.81
C CYS A 2 1.22 4.85 12.31
N GLY A 3 0.87 4.49 11.08
CA GLY A 3 -0.43 4.78 10.50
C GLY A 3 -0.92 3.61 9.68
N ILE A 4 -2.22 3.46 9.57
CA ILE A 4 -2.85 2.36 8.86
C ILE A 4 -3.96 2.92 7.97
N VAL A 5 -4.05 2.38 6.75
CA VAL A 5 -5.14 2.65 5.81
C VAL A 5 -5.77 1.31 5.44
N GLY A 6 -7.07 1.24 5.50
CA GLY A 6 -7.80 0.06 5.05
C GLY A 6 -8.79 0.43 3.96
N TYR A 7 -9.03 -0.46 3.02
CA TYR A 7 -9.98 -0.21 1.95
C TYR A 7 -10.70 -1.50 1.54
N VAL A 8 -12.01 -1.36 1.34
CA VAL A 8 -12.84 -2.38 0.71
C VAL A 8 -13.73 -1.65 -0.29
N GLY A 9 -13.66 -2.04 -1.56
CA GLY A 9 -14.44 -1.36 -2.60
C GLY A 9 -13.99 -1.75 -3.99
N GLN A 10 -14.46 -0.99 -5.00
CA GLN A 10 -14.22 -1.32 -6.41
C GLN A 10 -13.29 -0.37 -7.14
N ARG A 11 -12.69 0.58 -6.44
CA ARG A 11 -11.71 1.49 -7.04
C ARG A 11 -10.36 0.77 -7.15
N SER A 12 -9.45 1.32 -7.94
CA SER A 12 -8.10 0.79 -8.04
C SER A 12 -7.47 0.74 -6.65
N ILE A 13 -7.24 -0.47 -6.14
CA ILE A 13 -6.79 -0.67 -4.76
C ILE A 13 -5.41 -0.05 -4.52
N SER A 14 -4.49 -0.18 -5.49
CA SER A 14 -3.15 0.39 -5.32
C SER A 14 -3.20 1.92 -5.25
N GLU A 15 -4.03 2.57 -6.06
CA GLU A 15 -4.17 4.02 -6.00
C GLU A 15 -4.75 4.49 -4.68
N VAL A 16 -5.78 3.80 -4.18
CA VAL A 16 -6.40 4.15 -2.91
C VAL A 16 -5.42 4.00 -1.76
N LEU A 17 -4.69 2.89 -1.70
CA LEU A 17 -3.73 2.63 -0.64
C LEU A 17 -2.56 3.61 -0.70
N MET A 18 -2.01 3.86 -1.87
CA MET A 18 -0.90 4.80 -2.01
C MET A 18 -1.30 6.24 -1.69
N SER A 19 -2.50 6.65 -2.09
CA SER A 19 -3.06 7.95 -1.70
C SER A 19 -3.18 8.09 -0.19
N GLY A 20 -3.66 7.04 0.46
CA GLY A 20 -3.77 7.01 1.91
C GLY A 20 -2.42 7.12 2.59
N LEU A 21 -1.42 6.38 2.10
CA LEU A 21 -0.07 6.45 2.64
C LEU A 21 0.56 7.83 2.46
N ALA A 22 0.33 8.47 1.32
CA ALA A 22 0.82 9.81 1.06
C ALA A 22 0.31 10.82 2.09
N ARG A 23 -0.92 10.65 2.55
CA ARG A 23 -1.50 11.50 3.60
C ARG A 23 -0.87 11.26 4.97
N LEU A 24 -0.30 10.08 5.20
CA LEU A 24 0.37 9.74 6.46
C LEU A 24 1.84 10.13 6.45
N GLU A 25 2.38 10.49 5.30
CA GLU A 25 3.82 10.73 5.13
C GLU A 25 4.36 11.84 6.04
N TYR A 26 3.56 12.85 6.33
CA TYR A 26 3.97 13.97 7.18
C TYR A 26 4.33 13.55 8.61
N ARG A 27 3.91 12.37 9.04
CA ARG A 27 4.10 11.89 10.41
C ARG A 27 5.49 11.29 10.65
N GLY A 28 6.27 11.11 9.59
CA GLY A 28 7.56 10.45 9.70
C GLY A 28 7.41 8.94 9.86
N TYR A 29 8.27 8.16 9.22
CA TYR A 29 8.20 6.70 9.25
C TYR A 29 9.51 6.08 8.77
N ASP A 30 9.73 4.82 9.15
CA ASP A 30 10.91 4.03 8.75
C ASP A 30 10.65 3.10 7.58
N SER A 31 9.40 2.67 7.41
CA SER A 31 9.02 1.74 6.36
C SER A 31 7.56 1.94 5.99
N ALA A 32 7.19 1.47 4.82
CA ALA A 32 5.81 1.48 4.35
C ALA A 32 5.51 0.16 3.65
N GLY A 33 4.27 -0.27 3.71
CA GLY A 33 3.87 -1.52 3.07
C GLY A 33 2.40 -1.52 2.71
N VAL A 34 2.06 -2.40 1.77
CA VAL A 34 0.69 -2.65 1.35
C VAL A 34 0.48 -4.16 1.28
N ALA A 35 -0.75 -4.59 1.54
CA ALA A 35 -1.15 -5.97 1.35
C ALA A 35 -2.57 -5.99 0.84
N ILE A 36 -2.83 -6.81 -0.17
CA ILE A 36 -4.16 -6.94 -0.75
C ILE A 36 -4.53 -8.39 -0.89
N VAL A 37 -5.84 -8.65 -0.94
CA VAL A 37 -6.36 -9.92 -1.41
C VAL A 37 -6.76 -9.69 -2.86
N SER A 38 -6.08 -10.36 -3.79
CA SER A 38 -6.33 -10.18 -5.21
C SER A 38 -7.66 -10.81 -5.62
N ASP A 39 -8.14 -10.46 -6.82
CA ASP A 39 -9.37 -11.03 -7.35
C ASP A 39 -9.29 -12.56 -7.52
N SER A 40 -8.08 -13.10 -7.63
CA SER A 40 -7.86 -14.56 -7.69
C SER A 40 -7.86 -15.23 -6.31
N GLY A 41 -7.98 -14.44 -5.23
CA GLY A 41 -7.97 -14.93 -3.87
C GLY A 41 -6.58 -15.06 -3.24
N SER A 42 -5.54 -14.60 -3.93
CA SER A 42 -4.17 -14.64 -3.41
C SER A 42 -3.87 -13.41 -2.54
N LEU A 43 -3.10 -13.62 -1.49
CA LEU A 43 -2.59 -12.52 -0.68
C LEU A 43 -1.30 -12.01 -1.31
N VAL A 44 -1.27 -10.74 -1.65
CA VAL A 44 -0.11 -10.09 -2.27
C VAL A 44 0.33 -8.96 -1.38
N SER A 45 1.62 -8.87 -1.07
CA SER A 45 2.14 -7.79 -0.23
C SER A 45 3.47 -7.27 -0.73
N HIS A 46 3.69 -5.99 -0.49
CA HIS A 46 4.97 -5.31 -0.72
C HIS A 46 5.30 -4.48 0.50
N LYS A 47 6.55 -4.54 0.95
CA LYS A 47 7.01 -3.76 2.09
C LYS A 47 8.44 -3.30 1.80
N ARG A 48 8.72 -2.03 2.04
CA ARG A 48 10.05 -1.45 1.84
C ARG A 48 10.41 -0.52 2.97
N ALA A 49 11.66 -0.60 3.38
CA ALA A 49 12.23 0.37 4.32
C ALA A 49 12.49 1.67 3.57
N GLY A 50 12.48 2.79 4.29
CA GLY A 50 12.77 4.10 3.75
C GLY A 50 11.52 4.87 3.39
N LYS A 51 11.68 5.85 2.50
CA LYS A 51 10.59 6.75 2.15
C LYS A 51 9.57 6.08 1.23
N LEU A 52 8.38 6.64 1.23
CA LEU A 52 7.27 6.16 0.43
C LEU A 52 7.62 6.03 -1.07
N GLY A 53 8.50 6.87 -1.58
CA GLY A 53 8.95 6.79 -2.96
C GLY A 53 9.59 5.45 -3.31
N VAL A 54 10.27 4.80 -2.35
CA VAL A 54 10.88 3.48 -2.57
C VAL A 54 9.79 2.44 -2.82
N LEU A 55 8.72 2.47 -2.02
CA LEU A 55 7.59 1.57 -2.22
C LEU A 55 6.88 1.87 -3.55
N ALA A 56 6.71 3.15 -3.88
CA ALA A 56 6.07 3.54 -5.13
C ALA A 56 6.84 3.02 -6.35
N GLU A 57 8.18 3.13 -6.33
CA GLU A 57 9.02 2.58 -7.39
C GLU A 57 8.89 1.06 -7.50
N ASP A 58 8.84 0.38 -6.35
CA ASP A 58 8.67 -1.06 -6.31
C ASP A 58 7.34 -1.48 -6.94
N LEU A 59 6.29 -0.73 -6.68
CA LEU A 59 4.97 -1.03 -7.24
C LEU A 59 4.86 -0.71 -8.73
N VAL A 60 5.69 0.19 -9.24
CA VAL A 60 5.79 0.42 -10.70
C VAL A 60 6.47 -0.77 -11.36
N ALA A 61 7.54 -1.28 -10.75
CA ALA A 61 8.28 -2.44 -11.27
C ALA A 61 7.49 -3.74 -11.14
N SER A 62 6.73 -3.88 -10.05
CA SER A 62 5.92 -5.07 -9.75
C SER A 62 4.53 -4.64 -9.31
N PRO A 63 3.64 -4.27 -10.25
CA PRO A 63 2.31 -3.77 -9.91
C PRO A 63 1.50 -4.76 -9.10
N LEU A 64 0.67 -4.23 -8.19
CA LEU A 64 -0.27 -5.05 -7.45
C LEU A 64 -1.33 -5.61 -8.40
N GLU A 65 -1.76 -6.84 -8.15
CA GLU A 65 -2.89 -7.43 -8.84
C GLU A 65 -4.17 -6.67 -8.43
N SER A 66 -5.20 -6.79 -9.28
CA SER A 66 -6.50 -6.21 -8.96
C SER A 66 -7.09 -6.89 -7.73
N GLY A 67 -7.70 -6.10 -6.86
CA GLY A 67 -8.36 -6.60 -5.68
C GLY A 67 -9.30 -5.55 -5.12
N SER A 68 -10.20 -5.99 -4.24
CA SER A 68 -11.20 -5.11 -3.63
C SER A 68 -10.96 -4.88 -2.13
N THR A 69 -9.98 -5.56 -1.54
CA THR A 69 -9.71 -5.50 -0.11
C THR A 69 -8.21 -5.36 0.11
N GLY A 70 -7.82 -4.41 0.91
CA GLY A 70 -6.41 -4.24 1.21
C GLY A 70 -6.15 -3.32 2.39
N ILE A 71 -4.93 -3.38 2.87
CA ILE A 71 -4.43 -2.50 3.92
C ILE A 71 -3.08 -1.93 3.49
N ALA A 72 -2.77 -0.78 4.08
CA ALA A 72 -1.45 -0.17 3.94
C ALA A 72 -1.03 0.38 5.29
N HIS A 73 0.28 0.50 5.48
CA HIS A 73 0.79 1.02 6.74
C HIS A 73 2.07 1.81 6.53
N THR A 74 2.31 2.72 7.46
CA THR A 74 3.63 3.30 7.70
C THR A 74 4.08 2.90 9.09
N ARG A 75 5.37 2.74 9.26
CA ARG A 75 5.91 2.37 10.56
C ARG A 75 7.05 3.29 10.97
#